data_7275cd069fe00a2fc81cba148012768f
#
_entry.id   7275cd069fe00a2fc81cba148012768f
#
_cell.length_a   1.000
_cell.length_b   1.000
_cell.length_c   1.000
_cell.angle_alpha   90.00
_cell.angle_beta   90.00
_cell.angle_gamma   90.00
#
_symmetry.space_group_name_H-M   'P 1'
#
loop_
_entity.id
_entity.type
_entity.pdbx_description
1 polymer ?
#
loop_
_entity_poly.entity_id
_entity_poly.type
_entity_poly.pdbx_seq_one_letter_code
_entity_poly.pdbx_strand_id
1 'polypeptide(L)'
;MNIQTSVGEIAVTGEFGTAWKLEHTKTELEPGLELVHLHLETEGELPPPQFSLQWFIPLVDIQTRWAPMVNYNRYLPPNWSCETKSNLASSAPIMAFLNQKGQNRFTMAISEAIREVKIYGGVHEERCDVECRAELFTAPEAPLHSYDVTLRFDTRGIFYADAIRAVSDWFAAMPAYKPSPAPAAAFEPIYSSWYSYHQEVFDKELEAECALAKEFGMKGIIVDDGWQTDDNKRGYAFCGDWEISRRRFPDMPAHVAKIHELGMKYVVWFSVPFVGEHSKAYERFKGKYLYVRKELNTAVLDPRFPEVREFLINIYENAMREWGIDGFKLDFIDTMRFDGEDPAVAENYAGRDVKCLPEAVDLLLSDTMRRLRAIKPDVLIEFRQSY
;
A
#
# COMPACT_ATOMS: atom_id res chain seq x y z
N MET A 1 -29.19 1.30 11.53
CA MET A 1 -29.89 1.79 10.32
C MET A 1 -29.84 0.68 9.27
N ASN A 2 -30.88 0.54 8.43
CA ASN A 2 -30.90 -0.46 7.37
C ASN A 2 -31.07 0.21 6.01
N ILE A 3 -30.29 -0.25 5.01
CA ILE A 3 -30.30 0.29 3.65
C ILE A 3 -30.75 -0.81 2.69
N GLN A 4 -31.80 -0.57 1.92
CA GLN A 4 -32.31 -1.53 0.93
C GLN A 4 -31.53 -1.41 -0.36
N THR A 5 -30.99 -2.52 -0.86
CA THR A 5 -30.16 -2.59 -2.08
C THR A 5 -30.63 -3.71 -3.01
N SER A 6 -30.04 -3.78 -4.20
CA SER A 6 -30.28 -4.87 -5.17
C SER A 6 -29.82 -6.25 -4.66
N VAL A 7 -28.91 -6.29 -3.70
CA VAL A 7 -28.37 -7.52 -3.11
C VAL A 7 -29.02 -7.87 -1.75
N GLY A 8 -30.03 -7.10 -1.33
CA GLY A 8 -30.71 -7.28 -0.05
C GLY A 8 -30.51 -6.09 0.88
N GLU A 9 -30.79 -6.31 2.15
CA GLU A 9 -30.67 -5.29 3.19
C GLU A 9 -29.26 -5.24 3.74
N ILE A 10 -28.66 -4.04 3.80
CA ILE A 10 -27.43 -3.77 4.52
C ILE A 10 -27.78 -3.27 5.92
N ALA A 11 -27.36 -3.99 6.95
CA ALA A 11 -27.41 -3.54 8.33
C ALA A 11 -26.18 -2.65 8.62
N VAL A 12 -26.41 -1.41 9.02
CA VAL A 12 -25.38 -0.48 9.48
C VAL A 12 -25.38 -0.45 11.01
N THR A 13 -24.25 -0.81 11.61
CA THR A 13 -24.04 -0.85 13.05
C THR A 13 -22.83 -0.04 13.45
N GLY A 14 -22.90 0.70 14.56
CA GLY A 14 -21.81 1.54 15.08
C GLY A 14 -22.32 2.49 16.16
N GLU A 15 -21.41 3.06 16.91
CA GLU A 15 -21.73 4.01 18.00
C GLU A 15 -21.63 5.46 17.49
N PHE A 16 -22.58 5.89 16.66
CA PHE A 16 -22.57 7.25 16.09
C PHE A 16 -22.88 8.34 17.12
N GLY A 17 -23.50 7.99 18.24
CA GLY A 17 -23.97 8.94 19.25
C GLY A 17 -24.96 9.96 18.68
N THR A 18 -24.97 11.16 19.25
CA THR A 18 -25.78 12.29 18.74
C THR A 18 -24.97 13.26 17.90
N ALA A 19 -23.64 13.12 17.88
CA ALA A 19 -22.74 14.05 17.22
C ALA A 19 -22.54 13.75 15.72
N TRP A 20 -22.59 12.47 15.33
CA TRP A 20 -22.41 12.05 13.96
C TRP A 20 -23.76 11.74 13.29
N LYS A 21 -23.98 12.35 12.13
CA LYS A 21 -25.10 12.04 11.25
C LYS A 21 -24.61 11.15 10.13
N LEU A 22 -25.36 10.11 9.81
CA LEU A 22 -25.12 9.21 8.69
C LEU A 22 -26.26 9.33 7.70
N GLU A 23 -25.96 9.75 6.50
CA GLU A 23 -26.89 9.80 5.37
C GLU A 23 -26.44 8.80 4.28
N HIS A 24 -27.36 8.39 3.41
CA HIS A 24 -27.04 7.54 2.29
C HIS A 24 -27.85 7.89 1.05
N THR A 25 -27.24 7.63 -0.10
CA THR A 25 -27.91 7.65 -1.39
C THR A 25 -27.59 6.39 -2.17
N LYS A 26 -28.47 6.04 -3.11
CA LYS A 26 -28.33 4.86 -3.94
C LYS A 26 -28.48 5.22 -5.42
N THR A 27 -27.62 4.66 -6.27
CA THR A 27 -27.64 4.89 -7.71
C THR A 27 -27.44 3.57 -8.44
N GLU A 28 -28.40 3.15 -9.24
CA GLU A 28 -28.21 2.07 -10.20
C GLU A 28 -27.62 2.66 -11.48
N LEU A 29 -26.40 2.23 -11.84
CA LEU A 29 -25.71 2.68 -13.06
C LEU A 29 -26.19 1.93 -14.28
N GLU A 30 -26.45 0.63 -14.12
CA GLU A 30 -27.03 -0.27 -15.11
C GLU A 30 -27.61 -1.50 -14.37
N PRO A 31 -28.47 -2.32 -15.02
CA PRO A 31 -29.03 -3.50 -14.37
C PRO A 31 -27.94 -4.41 -13.78
N GLY A 32 -27.97 -4.59 -12.45
CA GLY A 32 -27.00 -5.38 -11.70
C GLY A 32 -25.71 -4.66 -11.32
N LEU A 33 -25.61 -3.36 -11.54
CA LEU A 33 -24.50 -2.53 -11.07
C LEU A 33 -25.02 -1.33 -10.26
N GLU A 34 -24.79 -1.35 -8.96
CA GLU A 34 -25.32 -0.38 -8.00
C GLU A 34 -24.21 0.26 -7.16
N LEU A 35 -24.36 1.54 -6.89
CA LEU A 35 -23.54 2.29 -5.94
C LEU A 35 -24.40 2.68 -4.72
N VAL A 36 -23.84 2.47 -3.52
CA VAL A 36 -24.42 2.94 -2.26
C VAL A 36 -23.42 3.91 -1.65
N HIS A 37 -23.74 5.18 -1.70
CA HIS A 37 -22.93 6.24 -1.12
C HIS A 37 -23.37 6.52 0.31
N LEU A 38 -22.41 6.62 1.22
CA LEU A 38 -22.59 6.95 2.61
C LEU A 38 -21.84 8.25 2.89
N HIS A 39 -22.51 9.18 3.58
CA HIS A 39 -21.96 10.43 4.04
C HIS A 39 -22.11 10.54 5.55
N LEU A 40 -20.97 10.69 6.24
CA LEU A 40 -20.90 10.97 7.67
C LEU A 40 -20.53 12.44 7.86
N GLU A 41 -21.21 13.13 8.77
CA GLU A 41 -20.96 14.53 9.08
C GLU A 41 -21.13 14.82 10.57
N THR A 42 -20.35 15.77 11.09
CA THR A 42 -20.47 16.32 12.44
C THR A 42 -20.24 17.84 12.42
N GLU A 43 -20.71 18.56 13.44
CA GLU A 43 -20.57 20.04 13.51
C GLU A 43 -19.13 20.54 13.68
N GLY A 44 -18.22 19.69 14.17
CA GLY A 44 -16.81 20.03 14.40
C GLY A 44 -15.88 18.90 13.97
N GLU A 45 -14.62 19.00 14.32
CA GLU A 45 -13.68 17.88 14.15
C GLU A 45 -13.78 16.92 15.35
N LEU A 46 -14.23 15.69 15.13
CA LEU A 46 -14.31 14.63 16.14
C LEU A 46 -13.67 13.34 15.62
N PRO A 47 -13.15 12.48 16.53
CA PRO A 47 -12.76 11.13 16.13
C PRO A 47 -13.95 10.40 15.51
N PRO A 48 -13.79 9.79 14.32
CA PRO A 48 -14.87 9.08 13.67
C PRO A 48 -15.25 7.83 14.45
N PRO A 49 -16.55 7.47 14.48
CA PRO A 49 -16.99 6.22 15.10
C PRO A 49 -16.56 5.04 14.22
N GLN A 50 -16.08 3.97 14.84
CA GLN A 50 -16.00 2.70 14.14
C GLN A 50 -17.41 2.21 13.80
N PHE A 51 -17.63 1.77 12.56
CA PHE A 51 -18.90 1.21 12.15
C PHE A 51 -18.72 0.04 11.17
N SER A 52 -19.77 -0.76 11.08
CA SER A 52 -19.82 -1.96 10.24
C SER A 52 -21.04 -1.93 9.34
N LEU A 53 -20.85 -2.41 8.13
CA LEU A 53 -21.86 -2.64 7.10
C LEU A 53 -21.93 -4.15 6.88
N GLN A 54 -23.09 -4.78 7.11
CA GLN A 54 -23.26 -6.24 6.98
C GLN A 54 -24.45 -6.55 6.08
N TRP A 55 -24.28 -7.50 5.17
CA TRP A 55 -25.31 -8.01 4.29
C TRP A 55 -25.07 -9.48 3.95
N PHE A 56 -26.04 -10.11 3.35
CA PHE A 56 -25.98 -11.53 2.99
C PHE A 56 -26.36 -11.69 1.53
N ILE A 57 -25.66 -12.57 0.81
CA ILE A 57 -25.97 -12.93 -0.55
C ILE A 57 -26.27 -14.44 -0.65
N PRO A 58 -27.16 -14.88 -1.55
CA PRO A 58 -27.42 -16.31 -1.73
C PRO A 58 -26.16 -17.08 -2.13
N LEU A 59 -25.89 -18.23 -1.50
CA LEU A 59 -24.76 -19.10 -1.83
C LEU A 59 -24.94 -19.82 -3.19
N VAL A 60 -26.09 -19.67 -3.84
CA VAL A 60 -26.43 -20.37 -5.08
C VAL A 60 -25.45 -20.01 -6.19
N ASP A 61 -24.85 -21.05 -6.79
CA ASP A 61 -23.88 -20.96 -7.91
C ASP A 61 -22.65 -20.09 -7.56
N ILE A 62 -22.19 -20.13 -6.31
CA ILE A 62 -20.93 -19.55 -5.83
C ILE A 62 -20.00 -20.69 -5.40
N GLN A 63 -18.81 -20.83 -6.03
CA GLN A 63 -17.84 -21.86 -5.71
C GLN A 63 -16.49 -21.32 -5.26
N THR A 64 -16.20 -20.03 -5.54
CA THR A 64 -14.89 -19.45 -5.27
C THR A 64 -15.05 -17.99 -4.87
N ARG A 65 -14.23 -17.57 -3.91
CA ARG A 65 -13.96 -16.15 -3.61
C ARG A 65 -12.64 -15.75 -4.22
N TRP A 66 -12.60 -14.60 -4.87
CA TRP A 66 -11.38 -13.91 -5.24
C TRP A 66 -11.21 -12.65 -4.37
N ALA A 67 -9.99 -12.41 -3.90
CA ALA A 67 -9.55 -11.17 -3.26
C ALA A 67 -8.10 -10.90 -3.66
N PRO A 68 -7.55 -9.68 -3.57
CA PRO A 68 -6.16 -9.38 -3.96
C PRO A 68 -5.13 -10.25 -3.24
N MET A 69 -5.39 -10.64 -2.01
CA MET A 69 -4.57 -11.55 -1.20
C MET A 69 -4.81 -13.03 -1.48
N VAL A 70 -5.24 -13.39 -2.70
CA VAL A 70 -5.41 -14.80 -3.09
C VAL A 70 -4.05 -15.42 -3.31
N ASN A 71 -3.52 -16.08 -2.28
CA ASN A 71 -2.27 -16.81 -2.39
C ASN A 71 -2.42 -18.02 -3.36
N TYR A 72 -2.72 -19.20 -2.83
CA TYR A 72 -2.80 -20.43 -3.62
C TYR A 72 -4.19 -21.06 -3.63
N ASN A 73 -5.10 -20.51 -2.87
CA ASN A 73 -6.38 -21.14 -2.56
C ASN A 73 -7.52 -20.49 -3.34
N ARG A 74 -8.07 -21.25 -4.26
CA ARG A 74 -9.36 -20.96 -4.89
C ARG A 74 -10.45 -21.68 -4.09
N TYR A 75 -10.78 -21.15 -2.92
CA TYR A 75 -11.82 -21.72 -2.08
C TYR A 75 -12.78 -20.65 -1.59
N LEU A 76 -13.89 -21.06 -1.09
CA LEU A 76 -14.87 -20.22 -0.44
C LEU A 76 -14.69 -20.39 1.08
N PRO A 77 -14.13 -19.41 1.79
CA PRO A 77 -13.88 -19.54 3.22
C PRO A 77 -15.16 -19.52 4.05
N PRO A 78 -15.14 -20.06 5.28
CA PRO A 78 -16.21 -19.81 6.24
C PRO A 78 -16.15 -18.37 6.75
N ASN A 79 -17.29 -17.85 7.25
CA ASN A 79 -17.40 -16.47 7.68
C ASN A 79 -16.50 -16.07 8.88
N TRP A 80 -16.07 -17.04 9.70
CA TRP A 80 -15.16 -16.79 10.85
C TRP A 80 -13.66 -16.74 10.45
N SER A 81 -13.31 -17.03 9.19
CA SER A 81 -11.93 -17.04 8.70
C SER A 81 -11.85 -16.44 7.29
N CYS A 82 -12.40 -15.25 7.09
CA CYS A 82 -12.55 -14.66 5.77
C CYS A 82 -12.15 -13.18 5.70
N GLU A 83 -11.51 -12.64 6.73
CA GLU A 83 -11.04 -11.25 6.77
C GLU A 83 -10.02 -10.97 5.68
N THR A 84 -10.17 -9.82 5.03
CA THR A 84 -9.16 -9.18 4.20
C THR A 84 -9.02 -7.74 4.67
N LYS A 85 -7.81 -7.36 5.08
CA LYS A 85 -7.48 -5.99 5.46
C LYS A 85 -6.91 -5.26 4.25
N SER A 86 -7.40 -4.05 4.01
CA SER A 86 -6.95 -3.19 2.93
C SER A 86 -6.63 -1.80 3.45
N ASN A 87 -5.54 -1.20 2.95
CA ASN A 87 -5.18 0.20 3.15
C ASN A 87 -4.25 0.64 2.00
N LEU A 88 -3.75 1.87 2.03
CA LEU A 88 -2.86 2.42 1.00
C LEU A 88 -1.65 1.51 0.69
N ALA A 89 -1.10 0.84 1.68
CA ALA A 89 0.14 0.06 1.58
C ALA A 89 -0.08 -1.46 1.55
N SER A 90 -1.33 -1.92 1.52
CA SER A 90 -1.62 -3.36 1.59
C SER A 90 -2.96 -3.69 0.98
N SER A 91 -2.98 -4.65 0.06
CA SER A 91 -4.18 -5.18 -0.58
C SER A 91 -4.98 -4.13 -1.39
N ALA A 92 -6.25 -4.41 -1.66
CA ALA A 92 -7.22 -3.47 -2.22
C ALA A 92 -8.61 -3.81 -1.67
N PRO A 93 -9.51 -2.82 -1.52
CA PRO A 93 -10.82 -3.01 -0.92
C PRO A 93 -11.83 -3.59 -1.92
N ILE A 94 -11.54 -4.77 -2.43
CA ILE A 94 -12.34 -5.48 -3.44
C ILE A 94 -12.42 -6.97 -3.11
N MET A 95 -13.58 -7.57 -3.40
CA MET A 95 -13.82 -9.00 -3.29
C MET A 95 -14.81 -9.44 -4.36
N ALA A 96 -14.56 -10.58 -4.99
CA ALA A 96 -15.45 -11.15 -6.00
C ALA A 96 -15.80 -12.61 -5.68
N PHE A 97 -17.05 -12.97 -5.89
CA PHE A 97 -17.59 -14.32 -5.81
C PHE A 97 -17.96 -14.80 -7.20
N LEU A 98 -17.50 -15.98 -7.56
CA LEU A 98 -17.65 -16.50 -8.90
C LEU A 98 -18.06 -17.98 -8.90
N ASN A 99 -18.65 -18.39 -10.00
CA ASN A 99 -18.99 -19.78 -10.21
C ASN A 99 -17.84 -20.56 -10.86
N GLN A 100 -18.04 -21.87 -11.02
CA GLN A 100 -17.04 -22.76 -11.59
C GLN A 100 -16.66 -22.41 -13.05
N LYS A 101 -17.53 -21.70 -13.78
CA LYS A 101 -17.27 -21.24 -15.14
C LYS A 101 -16.53 -19.90 -15.20
N GLY A 102 -16.19 -19.31 -14.04
CA GLY A 102 -15.57 -18.00 -13.96
C GLY A 102 -16.54 -16.84 -14.19
N GLN A 103 -17.85 -17.06 -14.08
CA GLN A 103 -18.82 -15.97 -14.15
C GLN A 103 -18.93 -15.28 -12.81
N ASN A 104 -18.93 -13.96 -12.83
CA ASN A 104 -19.23 -13.14 -11.66
C ASN A 104 -20.63 -13.45 -11.13
N ARG A 105 -20.73 -13.69 -9.85
CA ARG A 105 -22.02 -13.80 -9.12
C ARG A 105 -22.26 -12.61 -8.25
N PHE A 106 -21.16 -12.08 -7.70
CA PHE A 106 -21.17 -10.84 -6.93
C PHE A 106 -19.74 -10.30 -6.81
N THR A 107 -19.54 -9.04 -7.17
CA THR A 107 -18.29 -8.30 -6.88
C THR A 107 -18.64 -7.09 -6.03
N MET A 108 -17.96 -6.93 -4.92
CA MET A 108 -18.02 -5.74 -4.09
C MET A 108 -16.71 -4.98 -4.11
N ALA A 109 -16.78 -3.65 -4.06
CA ALA A 109 -15.65 -2.79 -3.82
C ALA A 109 -16.07 -1.60 -2.93
N ILE A 110 -15.09 -1.02 -2.24
CA ILE A 110 -15.29 0.15 -1.36
C ILE A 110 -14.37 1.26 -1.85
N SER A 111 -14.86 2.50 -1.94
CA SER A 111 -14.09 3.63 -2.46
C SER A 111 -12.92 4.05 -1.57
N GLU A 112 -12.88 3.61 -0.31
CA GLU A 112 -11.79 3.89 0.62
C GLU A 112 -10.58 3.00 0.34
N ALA A 113 -9.56 3.54 -0.29
CA ALA A 113 -8.32 2.82 -0.62
C ALA A 113 -7.11 3.33 0.18
N ILE A 114 -7.26 4.38 0.97
CA ILE A 114 -6.18 5.02 1.73
C ILE A 114 -6.21 4.58 3.18
N ARG A 115 -7.34 4.75 3.87
CA ARG A 115 -7.53 4.32 5.26
C ARG A 115 -7.73 2.81 5.36
N GLU A 116 -7.53 2.29 6.56
CA GLU A 116 -7.75 0.87 6.80
C GLU A 116 -9.24 0.52 6.72
N VAL A 117 -9.56 -0.45 5.87
CA VAL A 117 -10.87 -1.10 5.77
C VAL A 117 -10.68 -2.59 5.95
N LYS A 118 -11.52 -3.22 6.77
CA LYS A 118 -11.61 -4.68 6.84
C LYS A 118 -12.83 -5.14 6.08
N ILE A 119 -12.64 -6.04 5.15
CA ILE A 119 -13.71 -6.68 4.39
C ILE A 119 -13.74 -8.17 4.66
N TYR A 120 -14.94 -8.68 4.77
CA TYR A 120 -15.24 -10.08 5.07
C TYR A 120 -16.18 -10.61 4.00
N GLY A 121 -15.99 -11.86 3.61
CA GLY A 121 -16.89 -12.54 2.70
C GLY A 121 -16.69 -14.03 2.80
N GLY A 122 -17.58 -14.72 3.47
CA GLY A 122 -17.47 -16.14 3.74
C GLY A 122 -18.81 -16.82 3.98
N VAL A 123 -18.83 -18.14 3.91
CA VAL A 123 -20.03 -18.95 4.11
C VAL A 123 -20.50 -18.90 5.54
N HIS A 124 -21.75 -18.53 5.74
CA HIS A 124 -22.47 -18.71 6.98
C HIS A 124 -23.21 -20.05 6.91
N GLU A 125 -22.66 -21.07 7.54
CA GLU A 125 -23.08 -22.47 7.35
C GLU A 125 -24.53 -22.71 7.79
N GLU A 126 -24.94 -22.13 8.92
CA GLU A 126 -26.28 -22.33 9.47
C GLU A 126 -27.37 -21.69 8.62
N ARG A 127 -27.02 -20.65 7.82
CA ARG A 127 -27.96 -19.93 6.96
C ARG A 127 -27.90 -20.39 5.51
N CYS A 128 -26.84 -21.10 5.12
CA CYS A 128 -26.56 -21.48 3.74
C CYS A 128 -26.49 -20.24 2.80
N ASP A 129 -25.92 -19.14 3.27
CA ASP A 129 -25.65 -17.92 2.50
C ASP A 129 -24.18 -17.49 2.67
N VAL A 130 -23.78 -16.42 1.97
CA VAL A 130 -22.48 -15.78 2.15
C VAL A 130 -22.71 -14.51 2.96
N GLU A 131 -22.11 -14.47 4.13
CA GLU A 131 -22.01 -13.24 4.92
C GLU A 131 -20.94 -12.34 4.34
N CYS A 132 -21.33 -11.11 4.02
CA CYS A 132 -20.43 -10.04 3.60
C CYS A 132 -20.46 -8.93 4.65
N ARG A 133 -19.28 -8.40 4.98
CA ARG A 133 -19.16 -7.31 5.94
C ARG A 133 -18.01 -6.39 5.56
N ALA A 134 -18.19 -5.09 5.82
CA ALA A 134 -17.14 -4.10 5.77
C ALA A 134 -17.07 -3.35 7.09
N GLU A 135 -15.88 -3.18 7.64
CA GLU A 135 -15.65 -2.42 8.87
C GLU A 135 -14.74 -1.24 8.56
N LEU A 136 -15.13 -0.05 8.96
CA LEU A 136 -14.44 1.21 8.73
C LEU A 136 -14.01 1.82 10.05
N PHE A 137 -12.91 2.58 10.03
CA PHE A 137 -12.28 3.20 11.19
C PHE A 137 -11.87 2.19 12.27
N THR A 138 -11.30 1.05 11.85
CA THR A 138 -10.83 -0.01 12.74
C THR A 138 -9.43 0.25 13.30
N ALA A 139 -8.68 1.20 12.72
CA ALA A 139 -7.42 1.72 13.22
C ALA A 139 -7.63 3.11 13.85
N PRO A 140 -6.68 3.60 14.69
CA PRO A 140 -6.71 4.98 15.15
C PRO A 140 -6.81 5.97 14.00
N GLU A 141 -7.71 6.94 14.11
CA GLU A 141 -7.94 7.96 13.08
C GLU A 141 -7.95 9.35 13.70
N ALA A 142 -7.41 10.31 12.98
CA ALA A 142 -7.45 11.70 13.37
C ALA A 142 -8.90 12.25 13.36
N PRO A 143 -9.21 13.26 14.20
CA PRO A 143 -10.50 13.92 14.13
C PRO A 143 -10.79 14.46 12.73
N LEU A 144 -12.03 14.26 12.24
CA LEU A 144 -12.53 14.78 10.97
C LEU A 144 -13.92 15.38 11.13
N HIS A 145 -14.29 16.23 10.19
CA HIS A 145 -15.58 16.88 10.12
C HIS A 145 -16.59 16.06 9.30
N SER A 146 -16.13 15.47 8.21
CA SER A 146 -16.97 14.66 7.32
C SER A 146 -16.18 13.51 6.70
N TYR A 147 -16.90 12.50 6.25
CA TYR A 147 -16.34 11.35 5.55
C TYR A 147 -17.32 10.79 4.55
N ASP A 148 -16.83 10.54 3.34
CA ASP A 148 -17.60 9.98 2.24
C ASP A 148 -17.03 8.62 1.82
N VAL A 149 -17.91 7.63 1.71
CA VAL A 149 -17.53 6.32 1.20
C VAL A 149 -18.62 5.73 0.32
N THR A 150 -18.24 5.04 -0.73
CA THR A 150 -19.17 4.39 -1.66
C THR A 150 -18.89 2.89 -1.71
N LEU A 151 -19.94 2.10 -1.51
CA LEU A 151 -19.94 0.67 -1.84
C LEU A 151 -20.36 0.51 -3.29
N ARG A 152 -19.65 -0.34 -4.04
CA ARG A 152 -19.98 -0.75 -5.40
C ARG A 152 -20.35 -2.21 -5.41
N PHE A 153 -21.55 -2.52 -5.86
CA PHE A 153 -22.08 -3.88 -5.98
C PHE A 153 -22.32 -4.23 -7.45
N ASP A 154 -21.77 -5.36 -7.87
CA ASP A 154 -21.86 -5.83 -9.25
C ASP A 154 -22.33 -7.30 -9.29
N THR A 155 -23.55 -7.51 -9.72
CA THR A 155 -24.20 -8.83 -9.86
C THR A 155 -24.35 -9.24 -11.31
N ARG A 156 -23.76 -8.50 -12.27
CA ARG A 156 -23.83 -8.84 -13.69
C ARG A 156 -23.15 -10.18 -13.94
N GLY A 157 -23.77 -11.02 -14.75
CA GLY A 157 -23.26 -12.36 -15.10
C GLY A 157 -22.11 -12.35 -16.13
N ILE A 158 -21.17 -11.43 -16.00
CA ILE A 158 -19.99 -11.29 -16.87
C ILE A 158 -18.82 -12.16 -16.37
N PHE A 159 -17.74 -12.25 -17.14
CA PHE A 159 -16.52 -12.91 -16.67
C PHE A 159 -15.93 -12.16 -15.47
N TYR A 160 -15.50 -12.87 -14.43
CA TYR A 160 -15.10 -12.26 -13.17
C TYR A 160 -13.95 -11.24 -13.31
N ALA A 161 -12.99 -11.51 -14.23
CA ALA A 161 -11.89 -10.59 -14.47
C ALA A 161 -12.35 -9.26 -15.09
N ASP A 162 -13.45 -9.29 -15.89
CA ASP A 162 -14.06 -8.07 -16.42
C ASP A 162 -14.76 -7.27 -15.31
N ALA A 163 -15.40 -7.96 -14.35
CA ALA A 163 -15.95 -7.30 -13.17
C ALA A 163 -14.87 -6.64 -12.31
N ILE A 164 -13.73 -7.30 -12.11
CA ILE A 164 -12.58 -6.75 -11.38
C ILE A 164 -11.97 -5.57 -12.15
N ARG A 165 -11.80 -5.69 -13.47
CA ARG A 165 -11.31 -4.57 -14.30
C ARG A 165 -12.24 -3.37 -14.22
N ALA A 166 -13.55 -3.58 -14.24
CA ALA A 166 -14.53 -2.50 -14.09
C ALA A 166 -14.42 -1.79 -12.72
N VAL A 167 -13.97 -2.48 -11.67
CA VAL A 167 -13.61 -1.83 -10.38
C VAL A 167 -12.36 -0.99 -10.52
N SER A 168 -11.30 -1.49 -11.19
CA SER A 168 -10.09 -0.71 -11.45
C SER A 168 -10.39 0.57 -12.24
N ASP A 169 -11.23 0.48 -13.27
CA ASP A 169 -11.67 1.64 -14.06
C ASP A 169 -12.50 2.62 -13.21
N TRP A 170 -13.32 2.11 -12.29
CA TRP A 170 -14.08 2.93 -11.35
C TRP A 170 -13.17 3.70 -10.39
N PHE A 171 -12.13 3.07 -9.82
CA PHE A 171 -11.13 3.78 -9.02
C PHE A 171 -10.39 4.84 -9.84
N ALA A 172 -9.94 4.49 -11.05
CA ALA A 172 -9.21 5.41 -11.92
C ALA A 172 -10.04 6.65 -12.33
N ALA A 173 -11.37 6.55 -12.33
CA ALA A 173 -12.28 7.66 -12.62
C ALA A 173 -12.54 8.57 -11.42
N MET A 174 -12.13 8.17 -10.19
CA MET A 174 -12.33 9.01 -9.01
C MET A 174 -11.33 10.18 -8.99
N PRO A 175 -11.78 11.40 -8.64
CA PRO A 175 -10.87 12.57 -8.57
C PRO A 175 -9.71 12.38 -7.60
N ALA A 176 -9.92 11.60 -6.52
CA ALA A 176 -8.94 11.35 -5.48
C ALA A 176 -7.82 10.39 -5.90
N TYR A 177 -8.08 9.49 -6.87
CA TYR A 177 -7.14 8.45 -7.26
C TYR A 177 -6.67 8.66 -8.69
N LYS A 178 -5.41 9.03 -8.86
CA LYS A 178 -4.82 9.18 -10.19
C LYS A 178 -3.85 8.03 -10.46
N PRO A 179 -4.16 7.16 -11.43
CA PRO A 179 -3.23 6.09 -11.80
C PRO A 179 -1.85 6.64 -12.15
N SER A 180 -0.82 6.02 -11.60
CA SER A 180 0.57 6.32 -11.92
C SER A 180 1.02 5.39 -13.05
N PRO A 181 1.20 5.87 -14.29
CA PRO A 181 1.58 4.99 -15.40
C PRO A 181 2.96 4.39 -15.14
N ALA A 182 3.08 3.08 -15.30
CA ALA A 182 4.37 2.40 -15.24
C ALA A 182 5.15 2.64 -16.54
N PRO A 183 6.46 2.94 -16.48
CA PRO A 183 7.29 3.05 -17.68
C PRO A 183 7.48 1.67 -18.35
N ALA A 184 7.77 1.65 -19.65
CA ALA A 184 7.90 0.39 -20.41
C ALA A 184 8.93 -0.58 -19.78
N ALA A 185 10.02 -0.05 -19.24
CA ALA A 185 11.05 -0.86 -18.58
C ALA A 185 10.59 -1.59 -17.32
N ALA A 186 9.46 -1.19 -16.71
CA ALA A 186 8.89 -1.89 -15.56
C ALA A 186 8.27 -3.26 -15.91
N PHE A 187 8.04 -3.52 -17.20
CA PHE A 187 7.52 -4.80 -17.70
C PHE A 187 8.62 -5.73 -18.24
N GLU A 188 9.89 -5.31 -18.14
CA GLU A 188 11.03 -6.10 -18.56
C GLU A 188 11.55 -6.98 -17.41
N PRO A 189 12.22 -8.11 -17.72
CA PRO A 189 12.84 -8.95 -16.70
C PRO A 189 13.95 -8.22 -15.96
N ILE A 190 13.91 -8.23 -14.63
CA ILE A 190 14.88 -7.59 -13.74
C ILE A 190 15.47 -8.64 -12.79
N TYR A 191 16.81 -8.67 -12.68
CA TYR A 191 17.54 -9.48 -11.70
C TYR A 191 17.53 -8.79 -10.34
N SER A 192 17.33 -9.53 -9.26
CA SER A 192 17.39 -9.01 -7.89
C SER A 192 18.54 -9.65 -7.12
N SER A 193 19.44 -8.84 -6.57
CA SER A 193 20.58 -9.32 -5.79
C SER A 193 20.17 -9.98 -4.46
N TRP A 194 18.98 -9.68 -3.93
CA TRP A 194 18.51 -10.19 -2.65
C TRP A 194 18.50 -11.72 -2.58
N TYR A 195 18.08 -12.38 -3.65
CA TYR A 195 17.93 -13.84 -3.65
C TYR A 195 19.25 -14.61 -3.83
N SER A 196 20.33 -13.93 -4.26
CA SER A 196 21.64 -14.55 -4.46
C SER A 196 22.66 -14.13 -3.41
N TYR A 197 22.65 -12.86 -3.02
CA TYR A 197 23.69 -12.25 -2.18
C TYR A 197 23.18 -11.80 -0.81
N HIS A 198 21.86 -11.68 -0.62
CA HIS A 198 21.29 -11.01 0.54
C HIS A 198 21.95 -9.63 0.72
N GLN A 199 22.54 -9.37 1.88
CA GLN A 199 23.22 -8.12 2.20
C GLN A 199 24.72 -8.12 1.85
N GLU A 200 25.27 -9.21 1.29
CA GLU A 200 26.69 -9.28 0.93
C GLU A 200 26.92 -8.86 -0.54
N VAL A 201 26.57 -7.63 -0.86
CA VAL A 201 26.66 -7.05 -2.20
C VAL A 201 27.96 -6.26 -2.40
N PHE A 202 28.67 -6.51 -3.52
CA PHE A 202 29.90 -5.83 -3.89
C PHE A 202 29.91 -5.48 -5.38
N ASP A 203 30.53 -4.36 -5.74
CA ASP A 203 30.51 -3.83 -7.10
C ASP A 203 30.98 -4.84 -8.16
N LYS A 204 32.14 -5.49 -7.95
CA LYS A 204 32.75 -6.39 -8.92
C LYS A 204 31.97 -7.69 -9.12
N GLU A 205 31.41 -8.20 -8.04
CA GLU A 205 30.57 -9.41 -8.07
C GLU A 205 29.29 -9.14 -8.84
N LEU A 206 28.63 -8.00 -8.55
CA LEU A 206 27.41 -7.61 -9.25
C LEU A 206 27.67 -7.26 -10.74
N GLU A 207 28.81 -6.65 -11.08
CA GLU A 207 29.21 -6.41 -12.49
C GLU A 207 29.32 -7.75 -13.25
N ALA A 208 29.98 -8.74 -12.67
CA ALA A 208 30.11 -10.08 -13.27
C ALA A 208 28.74 -10.79 -13.39
N GLU A 209 27.91 -10.72 -12.35
CA GLU A 209 26.58 -11.33 -12.35
C GLU A 209 25.66 -10.67 -13.37
N CYS A 210 25.70 -9.35 -13.51
CA CYS A 210 24.93 -8.63 -14.53
C CYS A 210 25.34 -9.02 -15.97
N ALA A 211 26.62 -9.29 -16.20
CA ALA A 211 27.08 -9.75 -17.51
C ALA A 211 26.46 -11.11 -17.86
N LEU A 212 26.34 -12.02 -16.89
CA LEU A 212 25.65 -13.31 -17.07
C LEU A 212 24.13 -13.13 -17.18
N ALA A 213 23.54 -12.34 -16.31
CA ALA A 213 22.09 -12.09 -16.30
C ALA A 213 21.60 -11.51 -17.64
N LYS A 214 22.40 -10.65 -18.27
CA LYS A 214 22.11 -10.13 -19.61
C LYS A 214 22.00 -11.24 -20.67
N GLU A 215 22.83 -12.29 -20.60
CA GLU A 215 22.76 -13.43 -21.54
C GLU A 215 21.44 -14.19 -21.40
N PHE A 216 20.83 -14.17 -20.21
CA PHE A 216 19.49 -14.73 -19.94
C PHE A 216 18.36 -13.75 -20.22
N GLY A 217 18.63 -12.60 -20.80
CA GLY A 217 17.63 -11.62 -21.24
C GLY A 217 17.19 -10.62 -20.19
N MET A 218 17.85 -10.56 -19.01
CA MET A 218 17.56 -9.53 -18.00
C MET A 218 17.89 -8.13 -18.53
N LYS A 219 17.04 -7.16 -18.20
CA LYS A 219 17.13 -5.77 -18.67
C LYS A 219 17.46 -4.78 -17.56
N GLY A 220 17.60 -5.24 -16.35
CA GLY A 220 17.96 -4.42 -15.19
C GLY A 220 18.39 -5.25 -14.01
N ILE A 221 18.92 -4.56 -13.00
CA ILE A 221 19.24 -5.11 -11.69
C ILE A 221 18.58 -4.28 -10.60
N ILE A 222 18.07 -4.94 -9.56
CA ILE A 222 17.77 -4.34 -8.25
C ILE A 222 18.92 -4.70 -7.31
N VAL A 223 19.70 -3.71 -6.92
CA VAL A 223 20.71 -3.85 -5.85
C VAL A 223 20.01 -3.62 -4.53
N ASP A 224 19.80 -4.72 -3.80
CA ASP A 224 19.03 -4.76 -2.57
C ASP A 224 19.86 -4.28 -1.35
N ASP A 225 19.35 -4.44 -0.14
CA ASP A 225 19.96 -4.04 1.13
C ASP A 225 21.44 -4.53 1.23
N GLY A 226 22.28 -3.72 1.89
CA GLY A 226 23.70 -4.03 2.16
C GLY A 226 24.70 -3.07 1.54
N TRP A 227 24.31 -2.27 0.56
CA TRP A 227 25.20 -1.30 -0.11
C TRP A 227 25.62 -0.12 0.80
N GLN A 228 24.83 0.17 1.83
CA GLN A 228 24.96 1.32 2.74
C GLN A 228 25.75 1.02 4.02
N THR A 229 26.18 -0.23 4.24
CA THR A 229 26.86 -0.60 5.49
C THR A 229 27.90 -1.70 5.27
N ASP A 230 28.95 -1.69 6.10
CA ASP A 230 29.92 -2.78 6.19
C ASP A 230 29.54 -3.85 7.22
N ASP A 231 28.59 -3.56 8.10
CA ASP A 231 28.11 -4.45 9.15
C ASP A 231 26.64 -4.84 8.92
N ASN A 232 26.42 -6.03 8.37
CA ASN A 232 25.11 -6.60 8.08
C ASN A 232 24.51 -7.43 9.23
N LYS A 233 25.14 -7.44 10.41
CA LYS A 233 24.73 -8.28 11.54
C LYS A 233 23.83 -7.55 12.53
N ARG A 234 23.47 -6.32 12.25
CA ARG A 234 22.76 -5.43 13.14
C ARG A 234 21.34 -5.07 12.66
N GLY A 235 20.70 -5.95 11.91
CA GLY A 235 19.39 -5.64 11.33
C GLY A 235 19.47 -4.36 10.47
N TYR A 236 18.61 -3.38 10.76
CA TYR A 236 18.56 -2.09 10.04
C TYR A 236 19.19 -0.94 10.83
N ALA A 237 20.13 -1.25 11.75
CA ALA A 237 20.75 -0.26 12.63
C ALA A 237 21.49 0.89 11.88
N PHE A 238 21.87 0.66 10.62
CA PHE A 238 22.59 1.64 9.79
C PHE A 238 21.72 2.30 8.71
N CYS A 239 20.42 2.02 8.65
CA CYS A 239 19.50 2.74 7.78
C CYS A 239 19.32 4.18 8.24
N GLY A 240 19.06 5.11 7.31
CA GLY A 240 18.74 6.50 7.63
C GLY A 240 19.71 7.52 7.05
N ASP A 241 21.03 7.35 7.24
CA ASP A 241 22.00 8.28 6.66
C ASP A 241 22.24 8.01 5.16
N TRP A 242 22.07 6.76 4.72
CA TRP A 242 22.15 6.32 3.33
C TRP A 242 23.47 6.68 2.65
N GLU A 243 24.56 6.59 3.42
CA GLU A 243 25.92 6.77 2.93
C GLU A 243 26.39 5.46 2.29
N ILE A 244 27.06 5.55 1.12
CA ILE A 244 27.58 4.38 0.39
C ILE A 244 28.74 3.77 1.16
N SER A 245 28.73 2.45 1.40
CA SER A 245 29.90 1.72 1.87
C SER A 245 31.02 1.75 0.83
N ARG A 246 32.08 2.51 1.10
CA ARG A 246 33.23 2.62 0.19
C ARG A 246 34.02 1.34 0.05
N ARG A 247 33.88 0.41 0.97
CA ARG A 247 34.47 -0.93 0.86
C ARG A 247 33.72 -1.77 -0.18
N ARG A 248 32.39 -1.62 -0.25
CA ARG A 248 31.53 -2.41 -1.15
C ARG A 248 31.39 -1.76 -2.52
N PHE A 249 31.25 -0.46 -2.55
CA PHE A 249 31.09 0.36 -3.76
C PHE A 249 32.06 1.56 -3.68
N PRO A 250 33.34 1.38 -4.02
CA PRO A 250 34.33 2.46 -3.98
C PRO A 250 33.96 3.68 -4.83
N ASP A 251 33.31 3.43 -5.97
CA ASP A 251 32.81 4.44 -6.91
C ASP A 251 31.47 4.01 -7.48
N MET A 252 30.38 4.41 -6.83
CA MET A 252 29.02 4.05 -7.24
C MET A 252 28.67 4.56 -8.65
N PRO A 253 28.95 5.82 -9.04
CA PRO A 253 28.68 6.28 -10.40
C PRO A 253 29.42 5.46 -11.48
N ALA A 254 30.68 5.12 -11.26
CA ALA A 254 31.44 4.30 -12.21
C ALA A 254 30.89 2.87 -12.31
N HIS A 255 30.44 2.30 -11.18
CA HIS A 255 29.77 0.99 -11.15
C HIS A 255 28.45 1.02 -11.93
N VAL A 256 27.59 2.02 -11.70
CA VAL A 256 26.33 2.21 -12.43
C VAL A 256 26.59 2.35 -13.93
N ALA A 257 27.60 3.14 -14.34
CA ALA A 257 27.96 3.30 -15.75
C ALA A 257 28.30 1.98 -16.43
N LYS A 258 29.04 1.07 -15.76
CA LYS A 258 29.35 -0.26 -16.30
C LYS A 258 28.11 -1.12 -16.50
N ILE A 259 27.13 -1.06 -15.59
CA ILE A 259 25.87 -1.76 -15.77
C ILE A 259 25.08 -1.19 -16.96
N HIS A 260 25.11 0.13 -17.13
CA HIS A 260 24.53 0.79 -18.32
C HIS A 260 25.23 0.38 -19.63
N GLU A 261 26.54 0.16 -19.63
CA GLU A 261 27.27 -0.37 -20.81
C GLU A 261 26.78 -1.77 -21.23
N LEU A 262 26.26 -2.55 -20.26
CA LEU A 262 25.59 -3.81 -20.55
C LEU A 262 24.18 -3.63 -21.16
N GLY A 263 23.65 -2.40 -21.21
CA GLY A 263 22.30 -2.10 -21.64
C GLY A 263 21.24 -2.45 -20.59
N MET A 264 21.64 -2.52 -19.33
CA MET A 264 20.75 -2.85 -18.18
C MET A 264 20.43 -1.59 -17.36
N LYS A 265 19.23 -1.54 -16.80
CA LYS A 265 18.80 -0.53 -15.84
C LYS A 265 19.33 -0.84 -14.44
N TYR A 266 19.56 0.20 -13.64
CA TYR A 266 20.08 0.08 -12.28
C TYR A 266 19.07 0.66 -11.26
N VAL A 267 18.55 -0.19 -10.41
CA VAL A 267 17.56 0.14 -9.35
C VAL A 267 18.20 -0.16 -8.00
N VAL A 268 18.04 0.75 -7.02
CA VAL A 268 18.65 0.64 -5.70
C VAL A 268 17.56 0.55 -4.61
N TRP A 269 17.78 -0.34 -3.66
CA TRP A 269 16.92 -0.53 -2.51
C TRP A 269 17.13 0.57 -1.45
N PHE A 270 16.00 1.01 -0.87
CA PHE A 270 15.94 1.82 0.35
C PHE A 270 14.78 1.33 1.21
N SER A 271 14.96 1.27 2.53
CA SER A 271 13.83 1.20 3.44
C SER A 271 13.27 2.61 3.61
N VAL A 272 12.00 2.80 3.29
CA VAL A 272 11.42 4.14 3.32
C VAL A 272 11.38 4.72 4.74
N PRO A 273 10.82 4.00 5.75
CA PRO A 273 10.56 4.63 7.04
C PRO A 273 11.66 4.45 8.08
N PHE A 274 12.69 3.61 7.82
CA PHE A 274 13.61 3.20 8.88
C PHE A 274 14.75 4.20 9.09
N VAL A 275 14.92 4.58 10.35
CA VAL A 275 16.16 5.20 10.86
C VAL A 275 16.75 4.30 11.93
N GLY A 276 17.94 3.76 11.66
CA GLY A 276 18.65 2.83 12.52
C GLY A 276 19.36 3.52 13.68
N GLU A 277 19.49 2.84 14.80
CA GLU A 277 20.05 3.39 16.05
C GLU A 277 21.53 3.83 15.94
N HIS A 278 22.22 3.42 14.87
CA HIS A 278 23.60 3.83 14.57
C HIS A 278 23.69 4.93 13.50
N SER A 279 22.56 5.46 13.04
CA SER A 279 22.53 6.57 12.08
C SER A 279 22.44 7.93 12.80
N LYS A 280 22.96 8.98 12.16
CA LYS A 280 22.77 10.37 12.59
C LYS A 280 21.30 10.78 12.48
N ALA A 281 20.59 10.21 11.50
CA ALA A 281 19.17 10.45 11.29
C ALA A 281 18.31 9.98 12.48
N TYR A 282 18.71 8.91 13.17
CA TYR A 282 18.03 8.45 14.38
C TYR A 282 17.98 9.56 15.46
N GLU A 283 19.10 10.15 15.81
CA GLU A 283 19.13 11.23 16.79
C GLU A 283 18.46 12.52 16.28
N ARG A 284 18.63 12.82 14.99
CA ARG A 284 18.02 14.00 14.35
C ARG A 284 16.49 14.00 14.45
N PHE A 285 15.86 12.85 14.27
CA PHE A 285 14.41 12.71 14.26
C PHE A 285 13.83 12.15 15.55
N LYS A 286 14.58 12.19 16.65
CA LYS A 286 14.08 11.79 17.97
C LYS A 286 12.82 12.59 18.33
N GLY A 287 11.76 11.88 18.74
CA GLY A 287 10.44 12.46 18.98
C GLY A 287 9.55 12.57 17.73
N LYS A 288 10.01 12.09 16.55
CA LYS A 288 9.23 12.07 15.31
C LYS A 288 9.10 10.64 14.74
N TYR A 289 8.96 9.69 15.66
CA TYR A 289 8.75 8.28 15.32
C TYR A 289 7.29 7.90 15.54
N LEU A 290 6.79 7.00 14.68
CA LEU A 290 5.55 6.28 14.95
C LEU A 290 5.77 5.28 16.09
N TYR A 291 6.86 4.52 16.02
CA TYR A 291 7.28 3.56 17.03
C TYR A 291 8.73 3.12 16.82
N VAL A 292 9.27 2.36 17.80
CA VAL A 292 10.63 1.80 17.74
C VAL A 292 10.56 0.29 17.61
N ARG A 293 11.28 -0.26 16.65
CA ARG A 293 11.43 -1.71 16.41
C ARG A 293 12.76 -2.21 16.96
N LYS A 294 12.77 -2.55 18.24
CA LYS A 294 13.98 -3.00 18.93
C LYS A 294 14.61 -4.24 18.32
N GLU A 295 13.77 -5.17 17.83
CA GLU A 295 14.20 -6.41 17.17
C GLU A 295 14.94 -6.18 15.84
N LEU A 296 14.79 -5.00 15.25
CA LEU A 296 15.45 -4.58 14.02
C LEU A 296 16.47 -3.46 14.24
N ASN A 297 16.66 -3.01 15.47
CA ASN A 297 17.55 -1.89 15.87
C ASN A 297 17.22 -0.58 15.11
N THR A 298 15.93 -0.27 14.95
CA THR A 298 15.47 0.87 14.15
C THR A 298 14.20 1.49 14.72
N ALA A 299 13.92 2.73 14.31
CA ALA A 299 12.65 3.40 14.51
C ALA A 299 11.97 3.65 13.15
N VAL A 300 10.65 3.76 13.18
CA VAL A 300 9.80 4.08 12.04
C VAL A 300 9.46 5.56 12.09
N LEU A 301 9.87 6.31 11.09
CA LEU A 301 9.62 7.74 10.97
C LEU A 301 8.12 8.04 10.78
N ASP A 302 7.65 9.13 11.39
CA ASP A 302 6.30 9.65 11.23
C ASP A 302 6.24 10.63 10.03
N PRO A 303 5.66 10.25 8.88
CA PRO A 303 5.60 11.08 7.69
C PRO A 303 4.65 12.28 7.82
N ARG A 304 3.90 12.40 8.92
CA ARG A 304 3.05 13.56 9.19
C ARG A 304 3.85 14.84 9.46
N PHE A 305 5.14 14.70 9.81
CA PHE A 305 6.06 15.83 9.90
C PHE A 305 6.58 16.20 8.51
N PRO A 306 6.43 17.46 8.04
CA PRO A 306 6.89 17.86 6.70
C PRO A 306 8.40 17.72 6.52
N GLU A 307 9.21 17.96 7.56
CA GLU A 307 10.65 17.78 7.50
C GLU A 307 11.11 16.31 7.38
N VAL A 308 10.28 15.35 7.80
CA VAL A 308 10.53 13.92 7.59
C VAL A 308 10.33 13.58 6.12
N ARG A 309 9.22 14.02 5.53
CA ARG A 309 8.95 13.79 4.10
C ARG A 309 10.02 14.44 3.23
N GLU A 310 10.38 15.70 3.52
CA GLU A 310 11.42 16.42 2.77
C GLU A 310 12.79 15.73 2.89
N PHE A 311 13.15 15.23 4.07
CA PHE A 311 14.38 14.48 4.29
C PHE A 311 14.44 13.22 3.41
N LEU A 312 13.38 12.40 3.42
CA LEU A 312 13.33 11.16 2.64
C LEU A 312 13.39 11.44 1.13
N ILE A 313 12.63 12.41 0.64
CA ILE A 313 12.62 12.74 -0.78
C ILE A 313 13.98 13.28 -1.25
N ASN A 314 14.64 14.11 -0.44
CA ASN A 314 15.97 14.64 -0.76
C ASN A 314 17.03 13.52 -0.87
N ILE A 315 16.95 12.47 -0.05
CA ILE A 315 17.82 11.30 -0.16
C ILE A 315 17.68 10.68 -1.56
N TYR A 316 16.45 10.44 -2.01
CA TYR A 316 16.21 9.83 -3.33
C TYR A 316 16.62 10.73 -4.48
N GLU A 317 16.31 12.02 -4.42
CA GLU A 317 16.77 12.97 -5.45
C GLU A 317 18.29 13.03 -5.56
N ASN A 318 18.99 13.08 -4.42
CA ASN A 318 20.46 13.11 -4.41
C ASN A 318 21.04 11.82 -4.99
N ALA A 319 20.53 10.65 -4.57
CA ALA A 319 20.99 9.37 -5.13
C ALA A 319 20.80 9.31 -6.66
N MET A 320 19.65 9.77 -7.16
CA MET A 320 19.41 9.80 -8.60
C MET A 320 20.35 10.74 -9.35
N ARG A 321 20.60 11.94 -8.81
CA ARG A 321 21.48 12.94 -9.45
C ARG A 321 22.95 12.57 -9.40
N GLU A 322 23.40 12.04 -8.26
CA GLU A 322 24.81 11.79 -8.00
C GLU A 322 25.27 10.44 -8.55
N TRP A 323 24.40 9.40 -8.52
CA TRP A 323 24.80 8.05 -8.93
C TRP A 323 24.35 7.67 -10.34
N GLY A 324 23.43 8.44 -10.93
CA GLY A 324 22.93 8.20 -12.28
C GLY A 324 22.03 6.97 -12.41
N ILE A 325 21.43 6.52 -11.31
CA ILE A 325 20.56 5.33 -11.27
C ILE A 325 19.26 5.52 -12.05
N ASP A 326 18.59 4.42 -12.36
CA ASP A 326 17.33 4.43 -13.10
C ASP A 326 16.09 4.37 -12.21
N GLY A 327 16.25 4.05 -10.93
CA GLY A 327 15.11 3.95 -10.05
C GLY A 327 15.41 3.37 -8.68
N PHE A 328 14.32 3.04 -7.96
CA PHE A 328 14.36 2.65 -6.56
C PHE A 328 13.46 1.45 -6.29
N LYS A 329 13.91 0.55 -5.42
CA LYS A 329 13.04 -0.32 -4.65
C LYS A 329 12.81 0.34 -3.30
N LEU A 330 11.62 0.87 -3.07
CA LEU A 330 11.19 1.55 -1.86
C LEU A 330 10.43 0.56 -0.97
N ASP A 331 11.11 0.06 0.05
CA ASP A 331 10.64 -1.05 0.87
C ASP A 331 10.05 -0.59 2.21
N PHE A 332 9.31 -1.48 2.88
CA PHE A 332 8.72 -1.30 4.20
C PHE A 332 7.65 -0.21 4.33
N ILE A 333 7.02 0.19 3.24
CA ILE A 333 5.96 1.18 3.26
C ILE A 333 4.80 0.75 4.18
N ASP A 334 4.48 -0.54 4.18
CA ASP A 334 3.44 -1.16 5.02
C ASP A 334 3.73 -1.12 6.53
N THR A 335 4.96 -0.74 6.92
CA THR A 335 5.30 -0.50 8.33
C THR A 335 4.94 0.91 8.81
N MET A 336 4.59 1.85 7.91
CA MET A 336 4.07 3.16 8.28
C MET A 336 2.62 3.06 8.77
N ARG A 337 2.45 2.45 9.91
CA ARG A 337 1.17 2.24 10.62
C ARG A 337 1.37 2.44 12.11
N PHE A 338 0.29 2.48 12.86
CA PHE A 338 0.39 2.51 14.32
C PHE A 338 0.71 1.11 14.87
N ASP A 339 1.51 1.10 15.93
CA ASP A 339 1.74 -0.07 16.79
C ASP A 339 1.09 0.26 18.16
N GLY A 340 -0.23 0.11 18.21
CA GLY A 340 -1.06 0.54 19.33
C GLY A 340 -1.71 1.91 19.10
N GLU A 341 -1.57 2.82 20.08
CA GLU A 341 -2.16 4.15 20.04
C GLU A 341 -1.40 5.10 19.10
N ASP A 342 -2.09 6.13 18.60
CA ASP A 342 -1.46 7.19 17.84
C ASP A 342 -0.64 8.11 18.76
N PRO A 343 0.70 8.19 18.62
CA PRO A 343 1.55 9.04 19.46
C PRO A 343 1.23 10.54 19.33
N ALA A 344 0.60 10.97 18.24
CA ALA A 344 0.27 12.37 17.98
C ALA A 344 -0.88 12.89 18.85
N VAL A 345 -1.75 12.03 19.35
CA VAL A 345 -2.92 12.43 20.14
C VAL A 345 -2.49 13.13 21.43
N ALA A 346 -1.51 12.57 22.14
CA ALA A 346 -0.97 13.15 23.38
C ALA A 346 -0.31 14.53 23.15
N GLU A 347 0.18 14.80 21.94
CA GLU A 347 0.84 16.03 21.52
C GLU A 347 -0.09 17.00 20.78
N ASN A 348 -1.38 16.68 20.71
CA ASN A 348 -2.38 17.42 19.92
C ASN A 348 -1.90 17.72 18.49
N TYR A 349 -1.27 16.71 17.86
CA TYR A 349 -0.70 16.77 16.50
C TYR A 349 0.37 17.86 16.28
N ALA A 350 1.01 18.34 17.33
CA ALA A 350 2.00 19.42 17.26
C ALA A 350 3.12 19.11 16.24
N GLY A 351 3.43 20.08 15.37
CA GLY A 351 4.46 19.98 14.33
C GLY A 351 4.09 19.14 13.10
N ARG A 352 2.91 18.51 13.09
CA ARG A 352 2.38 17.75 11.96
C ARG A 352 1.47 18.64 11.12
N ASP A 353 1.72 18.71 9.82
CA ASP A 353 0.87 19.47 8.86
C ASP A 353 -0.29 18.63 8.30
N VAL A 354 -0.19 17.32 8.40
CA VAL A 354 -1.25 16.35 8.08
C VAL A 354 -1.52 15.52 9.33
N LYS A 355 -2.77 15.47 9.79
CA LYS A 355 -3.14 14.71 11.00
C LYS A 355 -3.30 13.21 10.73
N CYS A 356 -3.91 12.86 9.59
CA CYS A 356 -4.17 11.49 9.18
C CYS A 356 -2.89 10.82 8.68
N LEU A 357 -2.49 9.71 9.29
CA LEU A 357 -1.25 9.00 8.92
C LEU A 357 -1.31 8.41 7.49
N PRO A 358 -2.36 7.70 7.07
CA PRO A 358 -2.46 7.22 5.69
C PRO A 358 -2.38 8.32 4.63
N GLU A 359 -2.99 9.48 4.87
CA GLU A 359 -2.89 10.63 3.96
C GLU A 359 -1.47 11.21 3.90
N ALA A 360 -0.75 11.23 5.01
CA ALA A 360 0.65 11.67 5.04
C ALA A 360 1.57 10.69 4.30
N VAL A 361 1.27 9.39 4.34
CA VAL A 361 1.98 8.37 3.55
C VAL A 361 1.70 8.57 2.07
N ASP A 362 0.44 8.77 1.67
CA ASP A 362 0.08 9.06 0.27
C ASP A 362 0.77 10.32 -0.24
N LEU A 363 0.78 11.39 0.56
CA LEU A 363 1.49 12.63 0.23
C LEU A 363 3.00 12.40 0.05
N LEU A 364 3.64 11.63 0.92
CA LEU A 364 5.06 11.26 0.79
C LEU A 364 5.32 10.53 -0.54
N LEU A 365 4.53 9.51 -0.86
CA LEU A 365 4.72 8.70 -2.06
C LEU A 365 4.43 9.50 -3.33
N SER A 366 3.36 10.29 -3.34
CA SER A 366 2.96 11.13 -4.46
C SER A 366 3.99 12.23 -4.75
N ASP A 367 4.50 12.90 -3.72
CA ASP A 367 5.55 13.90 -3.86
C ASP A 367 6.88 13.29 -4.30
N THR A 368 7.23 12.10 -3.78
CA THR A 368 8.39 11.34 -4.23
C THR A 368 8.30 11.08 -5.74
N MET A 369 7.18 10.54 -6.22
CA MET A 369 6.97 10.27 -7.65
C MET A 369 7.05 11.55 -8.49
N ARG A 370 6.41 12.61 -8.06
CA ARG A 370 6.40 13.89 -8.77
C ARG A 370 7.81 14.46 -8.91
N ARG A 371 8.59 14.47 -7.83
CA ARG A 371 9.95 15.04 -7.81
C ARG A 371 10.94 14.18 -8.59
N LEU A 372 10.88 12.86 -8.46
CA LEU A 372 11.77 11.96 -9.20
C LEU A 372 11.48 11.96 -10.70
N ARG A 373 10.20 12.04 -11.12
CA ARG A 373 9.84 12.20 -12.53
C ARG A 373 10.28 13.53 -13.14
N ALA A 374 10.41 14.58 -12.34
CA ALA A 374 10.98 15.84 -12.81
C ALA A 374 12.49 15.72 -13.15
N ILE A 375 13.21 14.76 -12.53
CA ILE A 375 14.61 14.45 -12.82
C ILE A 375 14.70 13.46 -13.98
N LYS A 376 13.92 12.37 -13.90
CA LYS A 376 13.89 11.25 -14.86
C LYS A 376 12.43 10.83 -15.11
N PRO A 377 11.83 11.24 -16.25
CA PRO A 377 10.43 10.97 -16.54
C PRO A 377 10.04 9.48 -16.56
N ASP A 378 11.00 8.60 -16.92
CA ASP A 378 10.86 7.15 -17.00
C ASP A 378 11.43 6.42 -15.78
N VAL A 379 11.53 7.09 -14.62
CA VAL A 379 12.03 6.50 -13.37
C VAL A 379 11.28 5.22 -13.03
N LEU A 380 12.04 4.18 -12.66
CA LEU A 380 11.52 2.90 -12.17
C LEU A 380 11.34 2.96 -10.66
N ILE A 381 10.14 2.72 -10.17
CA ILE A 381 9.87 2.62 -8.73
C ILE A 381 9.13 1.32 -8.46
N GLU A 382 9.73 0.47 -7.62
CA GLU A 382 9.04 -0.63 -6.96
C GLU A 382 8.65 -0.17 -5.56
N PHE A 383 7.37 0.13 -5.34
CA PHE A 383 6.82 0.31 -4.00
C PHE A 383 6.55 -1.07 -3.42
N ARG A 384 7.52 -1.59 -2.67
CA ARG A 384 7.42 -2.92 -2.09
C ARG A 384 6.56 -2.88 -0.85
N GLN A 385 5.45 -3.58 -0.90
CA GLN A 385 4.43 -3.65 0.13
C GLN A 385 3.73 -5.02 0.10
N SER A 386 2.90 -5.29 1.10
CA SER A 386 2.10 -6.52 1.15
C SER A 386 0.85 -6.41 0.29
N TYR A 387 0.53 -7.46 -0.45
CA TYR A 387 -0.70 -7.62 -1.21
C TYR A 387 -1.53 -8.74 -0.62
#